data_a96142928d4b0c12630d9a953f584b67
#
_entry.id   a96142928d4b0c12630d9a953f584b67
#
_cell.length_a   1.000
_cell.length_b   1.000
_cell.length_c   1.000
_cell.angle_alpha   90.00
_cell.angle_beta   90.00
_cell.angle_gamma   90.00
#
_symmetry.space_group_name_H-M   'P 1'
#
loop_
_entity.id
_entity.type
_entity.pdbx_description
1 polymer ?
#
loop_
_entity_poly.entity_id
_entity_poly.type
_entity_poly.pdbx_seq_one_letter_code
_entity_poly.pdbx_strand_id
1 'polypeptide(L)'
;IGARDFRFFIVAYLTAQGAALIGALWFCRDLVLACPETARAVFRESAECIRVGIKLMLANVASILILGIIRLGIERAWGIAVFGKISLLLSVVSILFVFVNAASLALLPALRREEHERFRTLYFPSRITLTWVLLISFVFAYPASRLVALWLPAYADSLVYLPLVLPVCLFESSVSLLTGTYLKVLRREKDFLIGNIAALFVSTVFLVISIPVLHNLALAVLAMPVSLAVRSWFLEKRLAA
;
A
#
# COMPACT_ATOMS: atom_id res chain seq x y z
N ILE A 1 -15.39 -11.27 31.50
CA ILE A 1 -14.01 -10.76 31.59
C ILE A 1 -14.04 -9.35 31.00
N GLY A 2 -14.28 -8.35 31.84
CA GLY A 2 -14.44 -6.95 31.42
C GLY A 2 -13.14 -6.18 31.59
N ALA A 3 -12.12 -6.46 30.81
CA ALA A 3 -10.97 -5.55 30.71
C ALA A 3 -11.36 -4.36 29.83
N ARG A 4 -12.04 -3.38 30.45
CA ARG A 4 -12.39 -2.11 29.80
C ARG A 4 -11.23 -1.11 29.79
N ASP A 5 -10.09 -1.44 30.34
CA ASP A 5 -8.93 -0.57 30.39
C ASP A 5 -8.07 -0.71 29.14
N PHE A 6 -8.11 0.32 28.30
CA PHE A 6 -7.25 0.47 27.12
C PHE A 6 -5.75 0.28 27.47
N ARG A 7 -5.34 0.60 28.70
CA ARG A 7 -3.99 0.39 29.21
C ARG A 7 -3.57 -1.09 29.20
N PHE A 8 -4.49 -1.99 29.50
CA PHE A 8 -4.20 -3.43 29.45
C PHE A 8 -3.86 -3.91 28.05
N PHE A 9 -4.58 -3.42 27.04
CA PHE A 9 -4.28 -3.76 25.63
C PHE A 9 -2.94 -3.22 25.18
N ILE A 10 -2.58 -2.00 25.60
CA ILE A 10 -1.26 -1.42 25.29
C ILE A 10 -0.15 -2.24 25.91
N VAL A 11 -0.28 -2.58 27.21
CA VAL A 11 0.73 -3.38 27.92
C VAL A 11 0.84 -4.78 27.30
N ALA A 12 -0.27 -5.43 27.00
CA ALA A 12 -0.28 -6.73 26.34
C ALA A 12 0.38 -6.68 24.95
N TYR A 13 0.14 -5.63 24.19
CA TYR A 13 0.77 -5.42 22.90
C TYR A 13 2.29 -5.20 23.03
N LEU A 14 2.73 -4.34 23.95
CA LEU A 14 4.14 -4.06 24.19
C LEU A 14 4.89 -5.30 24.70
N THR A 15 4.28 -6.09 25.59
CA THR A 15 4.88 -7.34 26.07
C THR A 15 5.01 -8.37 24.96
N ALA A 16 4.01 -8.50 24.08
CA ALA A 16 4.07 -9.37 22.92
C ALA A 16 5.18 -8.96 21.95
N GLN A 17 5.32 -7.67 21.67
CA GLN A 17 6.40 -7.13 20.82
C GLN A 17 7.78 -7.32 21.47
N GLY A 18 7.88 -7.11 22.80
CA GLY A 18 9.11 -7.36 23.55
C GLY A 18 9.53 -8.83 23.49
N ALA A 19 8.59 -9.75 23.68
CA ALA A 19 8.84 -11.18 23.57
C ALA A 19 9.27 -11.60 22.16
N ALA A 20 8.64 -11.03 21.13
CA ALA A 20 9.03 -11.27 19.74
C ALA A 20 10.46 -10.77 19.44
N LEU A 21 10.82 -9.58 19.97
CA LEU A 21 12.17 -9.04 19.84
C LEU A 21 13.22 -9.92 20.51
N ILE A 22 12.95 -10.36 21.76
CA ILE A 22 13.85 -11.27 22.48
C ILE A 22 14.01 -12.59 21.73
N GLY A 23 12.92 -13.16 21.22
CA GLY A 23 12.95 -14.37 20.40
C GLY A 23 13.78 -14.22 19.13
N ALA A 24 13.62 -13.09 18.43
CA ALA A 24 14.40 -12.78 17.24
C ALA A 24 15.91 -12.63 17.55
N LEU A 25 16.26 -11.92 18.62
CA LEU A 25 17.64 -11.77 19.06
C LEU A 25 18.27 -13.10 19.47
N TRP A 26 17.50 -13.96 20.15
CA TRP A 26 17.96 -15.29 20.52
C TRP A 26 18.19 -16.19 19.30
N PHE A 27 17.30 -16.13 18.32
CA PHE A 27 17.44 -16.90 17.07
C PHE A 27 18.58 -16.39 16.19
N CYS A 28 18.83 -15.07 16.19
CA CYS A 28 19.89 -14.44 15.42
C CYS A 28 21.20 -14.24 16.22
N ARG A 29 21.33 -14.80 17.42
CA ARG A 29 22.49 -14.60 18.30
C ARG A 29 23.83 -14.86 17.62
N ASP A 30 23.90 -15.90 16.77
CA ASP A 30 25.12 -16.29 16.08
C ASP A 30 25.56 -15.23 15.04
N LEU A 31 24.59 -14.53 14.41
CA LEU A 31 24.84 -13.41 13.52
C LEU A 31 25.27 -12.15 14.28
N VAL A 32 24.66 -11.89 15.44
CA VAL A 32 24.95 -10.71 16.27
C VAL A 32 26.32 -10.84 16.93
N LEU A 33 26.72 -12.06 17.35
CA LEU A 33 28.00 -12.33 18.01
C LEU A 33 29.16 -12.52 17.02
N ALA A 34 28.89 -12.86 15.76
CA ALA A 34 29.89 -13.11 14.72
C ALA A 34 30.43 -11.84 14.03
N CYS A 35 30.15 -10.64 14.56
CA CYS A 35 30.56 -9.39 13.92
C CYS A 35 31.99 -9.01 14.31
N PRO A 36 33.04 -9.37 13.51
CA PRO A 36 34.45 -9.06 13.80
C PRO A 36 34.88 -7.70 13.25
N GLU A 37 33.94 -6.86 12.77
CA GLU A 37 34.28 -5.61 12.10
C GLU A 37 34.55 -4.46 13.08
N THR A 38 35.43 -3.55 12.68
CA THR A 38 35.75 -2.34 13.42
C THR A 38 34.49 -1.52 13.67
N ALA A 39 34.25 -1.04 14.91
CA ALA A 39 33.08 -0.24 15.28
C ALA A 39 32.78 0.90 14.30
N ARG A 40 33.79 1.45 13.65
CA ARG A 40 33.68 2.52 12.63
C ARG A 40 33.02 2.02 11.31
N ALA A 41 33.32 0.80 10.90
CA ALA A 41 32.68 0.19 9.71
C ALA A 41 31.22 -0.10 9.97
N VAL A 42 30.89 -0.69 11.12
CA VAL A 42 29.52 -0.96 11.56
C VAL A 42 28.69 0.33 11.64
N PHE A 43 29.26 1.43 12.20
CA PHE A 43 28.57 2.70 12.26
C PHE A 43 28.28 3.29 10.88
N ARG A 44 29.24 3.21 9.94
CA ARG A 44 29.06 3.70 8.58
C ARG A 44 27.97 2.93 7.84
N GLU A 45 27.97 1.60 7.92
CA GLU A 45 26.96 0.74 7.30
C GLU A 45 25.57 0.96 7.92
N SER A 46 25.52 1.09 9.25
CA SER A 46 24.26 1.41 9.94
C SER A 46 23.69 2.76 9.50
N ALA A 47 24.55 3.78 9.35
CA ALA A 47 24.11 5.09 8.86
C ALA A 47 23.59 5.04 7.42
N GLU A 48 24.22 4.22 6.56
CA GLU A 48 23.73 4.00 5.19
C GLU A 48 22.38 3.27 5.18
N CYS A 49 22.23 2.21 5.96
CA CYS A 49 20.96 1.49 6.13
C CYS A 49 19.84 2.39 6.64
N ILE A 50 20.12 3.25 7.63
CA ILE A 50 19.16 4.23 8.15
C ILE A 50 18.78 5.24 7.05
N ARG A 51 19.74 5.74 6.29
CA ARG A 51 19.48 6.69 5.19
C ARG A 51 18.59 6.10 4.09
N VAL A 52 18.79 4.84 3.74
CA VAL A 52 17.92 4.11 2.79
C VAL A 52 16.56 3.86 3.42
N GLY A 53 16.54 3.38 4.66
CA GLY A 53 15.31 3.09 5.40
C GLY A 53 14.40 4.31 5.55
N ILE A 54 14.93 5.48 5.86
CA ILE A 54 14.18 6.74 5.96
C ILE A 54 13.47 7.07 4.63
N LYS A 55 14.16 6.91 3.49
CA LYS A 55 13.55 7.19 2.18
C LYS A 55 12.38 6.24 1.88
N LEU A 56 12.55 4.95 2.18
CA LEU A 56 11.50 3.96 2.01
C LEU A 56 10.33 4.21 2.96
N MET A 57 10.61 4.60 4.19
CA MET A 57 9.58 4.95 5.18
C MET A 57 8.78 6.18 4.72
N LEU A 58 9.44 7.25 4.28
CA LEU A 58 8.77 8.43 3.74
C LEU A 58 7.95 8.10 2.49
N ALA A 59 8.47 7.24 1.61
CA ALA A 59 7.72 6.80 0.45
C ALA A 59 6.46 6.01 0.82
N ASN A 60 6.53 5.16 1.84
CA ASN A 60 5.37 4.41 2.33
C ASN A 60 4.35 5.34 3.00
N VAL A 61 4.81 6.32 3.81
CA VAL A 61 3.92 7.34 4.39
C VAL A 61 3.22 8.13 3.29
N ALA A 62 3.94 8.60 2.28
CA ALA A 62 3.35 9.30 1.14
C ALA A 62 2.31 8.43 0.42
N SER A 63 2.58 7.13 0.24
CA SER A 63 1.63 6.18 -0.35
C SER A 63 0.33 6.09 0.44
N ILE A 64 0.40 5.96 1.75
CA ILE A 64 -0.79 5.91 2.62
C ILE A 64 -1.56 7.23 2.57
N LEU A 65 -0.84 8.35 2.53
CA LEU A 65 -1.45 9.68 2.49
C LEU A 65 -2.20 9.95 1.20
N ILE A 66 -1.87 9.33 0.07
CA ILE A 66 -2.60 9.50 -1.21
C ILE A 66 -4.10 9.22 -1.02
N LEU A 67 -4.44 8.07 -0.45
CA LEU A 67 -5.84 7.72 -0.16
C LEU A 67 -6.35 8.41 1.11
N GLY A 68 -5.48 8.63 2.09
CA GLY A 68 -5.81 9.27 3.36
C GLY A 68 -6.32 10.69 3.18
N ILE A 69 -5.68 11.51 2.35
CA ILE A 69 -6.09 12.89 2.07
C ILE A 69 -7.46 12.93 1.39
N ILE A 70 -7.71 12.04 0.43
CA ILE A 70 -9.01 11.98 -0.25
C ILE A 70 -10.12 11.59 0.73
N ARG A 71 -9.87 10.62 1.61
CA ARG A 71 -10.81 10.21 2.66
C ARG A 71 -11.14 11.36 3.62
N LEU A 72 -10.10 12.08 4.10
CA LEU A 72 -10.30 13.25 4.96
C LEU A 72 -11.08 14.38 4.26
N GLY A 73 -10.84 14.57 2.97
CA GLY A 73 -11.59 15.53 2.18
C GLY A 73 -13.07 15.15 2.05
N ILE A 74 -13.37 13.87 1.82
CA ILE A 74 -14.74 13.36 1.76
C ILE A 74 -15.43 13.54 3.13
N GLU A 75 -14.75 13.23 4.23
CA GLU A 75 -15.27 13.42 5.58
C GLU A 75 -15.67 14.88 5.84
N ARG A 76 -14.79 15.82 5.50
CA ARG A 76 -15.03 17.26 5.71
C ARG A 76 -16.16 17.83 4.84
N ALA A 77 -16.29 17.30 3.60
CA ALA A 77 -17.27 17.84 2.66
C ALA A 77 -18.67 17.22 2.81
N TRP A 78 -18.77 15.93 3.10
CA TRP A 78 -20.03 15.17 3.15
C TRP A 78 -20.31 14.52 4.50
N GLY A 79 -19.43 14.70 5.47
CA GLY A 79 -19.59 14.22 6.84
C GLY A 79 -19.19 12.76 7.04
N ILE A 80 -19.18 12.36 8.33
CA ILE A 80 -18.65 11.07 8.80
C ILE A 80 -19.44 9.85 8.27
N ALA A 81 -20.73 10.01 8.00
CA ALA A 81 -21.58 8.93 7.50
C ALA A 81 -21.16 8.51 6.08
N VAL A 82 -20.90 9.47 5.20
CA VAL A 82 -20.43 9.23 3.82
C VAL A 82 -19.00 8.69 3.84
N PHE A 83 -18.13 9.25 4.67
CA PHE A 83 -16.79 8.72 4.92
C PHE A 83 -16.82 7.24 5.33
N GLY A 84 -17.73 6.86 6.27
CA GLY A 84 -17.91 5.48 6.69
C GLY A 84 -18.31 4.55 5.54
N LYS A 85 -19.23 4.99 4.69
CA LYS A 85 -19.68 4.25 3.50
C LYS A 85 -18.52 3.99 2.52
N ILE A 86 -17.76 5.02 2.17
CA ILE A 86 -16.61 4.88 1.24
C ILE A 86 -15.48 4.07 1.88
N SER A 87 -15.24 4.23 3.17
CA SER A 87 -14.23 3.45 3.90
C SER A 87 -14.57 1.96 3.95
N LEU A 88 -15.86 1.61 4.08
CA LEU A 88 -16.30 0.22 3.97
C LEU A 88 -15.98 -0.37 2.59
N LEU A 89 -16.28 0.34 1.50
CA LEU A 89 -15.96 -0.12 0.14
C LEU A 89 -14.46 -0.37 -0.03
N LEU A 90 -13.63 0.55 0.46
CA LEU A 90 -12.18 0.36 0.44
C LEU A 90 -11.73 -0.83 1.30
N SER A 91 -12.42 -1.10 2.42
CA SER A 91 -12.14 -2.28 3.25
C SER A 91 -12.47 -3.59 2.52
N VAL A 92 -13.55 -3.63 1.76
CA VAL A 92 -13.90 -4.79 0.91
C VAL A 92 -12.82 -4.99 -0.15
N VAL A 93 -12.39 -3.92 -0.83
CA VAL A 93 -11.32 -3.97 -1.82
C VAL A 93 -9.99 -4.36 -1.16
N SER A 94 -9.73 -3.97 0.08
CA SER A 94 -8.49 -4.29 0.78
C SER A 94 -8.31 -5.78 1.09
N ILE A 95 -9.39 -6.57 1.09
CA ILE A 95 -9.28 -8.03 1.21
C ILE A 95 -8.44 -8.61 0.05
N LEU A 96 -8.62 -8.09 -1.16
CA LEU A 96 -7.80 -8.50 -2.31
C LEU A 96 -6.33 -8.13 -2.12
N PHE A 97 -6.02 -7.01 -1.44
CA PHE A 97 -4.65 -6.61 -1.15
C PHE A 97 -3.90 -7.57 -0.24
N VAL A 98 -4.58 -8.27 0.65
CA VAL A 98 -3.93 -9.26 1.54
C VAL A 98 -3.29 -10.36 0.69
N PHE A 99 -3.99 -10.87 -0.31
CA PHE A 99 -3.47 -11.88 -1.23
C PHE A 99 -2.32 -11.35 -2.08
N VAL A 100 -2.45 -10.12 -2.60
CA VAL A 100 -1.40 -9.47 -3.39
C VAL A 100 -0.14 -9.23 -2.55
N ASN A 101 -0.28 -8.77 -1.32
CA ASN A 101 0.85 -8.56 -0.41
C ASN A 101 1.56 -9.87 -0.06
N ALA A 102 0.82 -10.94 0.18
CA ALA A 102 1.40 -12.27 0.41
C ALA A 102 2.22 -12.73 -0.79
N ALA A 103 1.71 -12.56 -2.01
CA ALA A 103 2.44 -12.86 -3.23
C ALA A 103 3.69 -11.97 -3.40
N SER A 104 3.61 -10.67 -3.04
CA SER A 104 4.77 -9.75 -3.09
C SER A 104 5.90 -10.18 -2.16
N LEU A 105 5.56 -10.65 -0.95
CA LEU A 105 6.55 -11.12 0.01
C LEU A 105 7.27 -12.38 -0.48
N ALA A 106 6.59 -13.26 -1.19
CA ALA A 106 7.20 -14.45 -1.80
C ALA A 106 8.05 -14.09 -3.03
N LEU A 107 7.62 -13.10 -3.81
CA LEU A 107 8.30 -12.68 -5.03
C LEU A 107 9.63 -11.95 -4.76
N LEU A 108 9.71 -11.16 -3.69
CA LEU A 108 10.90 -10.36 -3.36
C LEU A 108 12.19 -11.18 -3.23
N PRO A 109 12.25 -12.28 -2.45
CA PRO A 109 13.45 -13.10 -2.38
C PRO A 109 13.73 -13.89 -3.65
N ALA A 110 12.70 -14.26 -4.43
CA ALA A 110 12.89 -14.91 -5.72
C ALA A 110 13.59 -13.98 -6.72
N LEU A 111 13.11 -12.73 -6.81
CA LEU A 111 13.72 -11.71 -7.68
C LEU A 111 15.16 -11.35 -7.26
N ARG A 112 15.49 -11.38 -5.97
CA ARG A 112 16.85 -11.08 -5.51
C ARG A 112 17.88 -12.15 -5.89
N ARG A 113 17.44 -13.35 -6.23
CA ARG A 113 18.31 -14.46 -6.66
C ARG A 113 18.57 -14.48 -8.17
N GLU A 114 17.76 -13.76 -8.94
CA GLU A 114 17.89 -13.70 -10.41
C GLU A 114 18.90 -12.63 -10.84
N GLU A 115 19.56 -12.86 -11.99
CA GLU A 115 20.48 -11.92 -12.61
C GLU A 115 19.73 -10.70 -13.17
N HIS A 116 20.35 -9.52 -13.10
CA HIS A 116 19.76 -8.23 -13.49
C HIS A 116 19.21 -8.21 -14.93
N GLU A 117 19.80 -8.97 -15.84
CA GLU A 117 19.35 -9.04 -17.24
C GLU A 117 17.99 -9.74 -17.40
N ARG A 118 17.65 -10.67 -16.52
CA ARG A 118 16.38 -11.39 -16.52
C ARG A 118 15.21 -10.59 -15.96
N PHE A 119 15.47 -9.51 -15.21
CA PHE A 119 14.40 -8.68 -14.64
C PHE A 119 13.47 -8.09 -15.69
N ARG A 120 14.01 -7.60 -16.81
CA ARG A 120 13.19 -7.03 -17.90
C ARG A 120 12.30 -8.09 -18.55
N THR A 121 12.82 -9.29 -18.73
CA THR A 121 12.10 -10.41 -19.36
C THR A 121 10.97 -10.92 -18.48
N LEU A 122 11.14 -10.90 -17.16
CA LEU A 122 10.14 -11.36 -16.19
C LEU A 122 9.09 -10.30 -15.85
N TYR A 123 9.42 -9.02 -15.94
CA TYR A 123 8.51 -7.92 -15.57
C TYR A 123 7.24 -7.91 -16.42
N PHE A 124 7.38 -7.99 -17.74
CA PHE A 124 6.26 -7.86 -18.67
C PHE A 124 5.22 -9.00 -18.52
N PRO A 125 5.62 -10.28 -18.53
CA PRO A 125 4.67 -11.39 -18.31
C PRO A 125 4.06 -11.35 -16.91
N SER A 126 4.82 -11.02 -15.87
CA SER A 126 4.29 -10.89 -14.51
C SER A 126 3.23 -9.80 -14.40
N ARG A 127 3.42 -8.66 -15.09
CA ARG A 127 2.44 -7.58 -15.15
C ARG A 127 1.15 -8.03 -15.85
N ILE A 128 1.26 -8.68 -17.00
CA ILE A 128 0.10 -9.17 -17.75
C ILE A 128 -0.68 -10.18 -16.89
N THR A 129 0.01 -11.15 -16.31
CA THR A 129 -0.59 -12.16 -15.43
C THR A 129 -1.31 -11.51 -14.24
N LEU A 130 -0.67 -10.56 -13.54
CA LEU A 130 -1.28 -9.84 -12.44
C LEU A 130 -2.54 -9.09 -12.88
N THR A 131 -2.48 -8.41 -14.03
CA THR A 131 -3.62 -7.67 -14.56
C THR A 131 -4.80 -8.61 -14.87
N TRP A 132 -4.55 -9.75 -15.49
CA TRP A 132 -5.60 -10.73 -15.75
C TRP A 132 -6.19 -11.34 -14.48
N VAL A 133 -5.36 -11.70 -13.52
CA VAL A 133 -5.81 -12.22 -12.21
C VAL A 133 -6.70 -11.20 -11.50
N LEU A 134 -6.34 -9.92 -11.52
CA LEU A 134 -7.14 -8.87 -10.89
C LEU A 134 -8.43 -8.59 -11.67
N LEU A 135 -8.41 -8.59 -13.00
CA LEU A 135 -9.62 -8.43 -13.81
C LEU A 135 -10.60 -9.58 -13.58
N ILE A 136 -10.12 -10.82 -13.51
CA ILE A 136 -10.95 -11.98 -13.17
C ILE A 136 -11.51 -11.81 -11.73
N SER A 137 -10.70 -11.33 -10.79
CA SER A 137 -11.14 -11.06 -9.42
C SER A 137 -12.27 -10.03 -9.34
N PHE A 138 -12.35 -9.09 -10.29
CA PHE A 138 -13.45 -8.11 -10.34
C PHE A 138 -14.81 -8.78 -10.64
N VAL A 139 -14.83 -9.92 -11.33
CA VAL A 139 -16.07 -10.70 -11.50
C VAL A 139 -16.65 -11.12 -10.15
N PHE A 140 -15.78 -11.43 -9.17
CA PHE A 140 -16.20 -11.76 -7.81
C PHE A 140 -16.70 -10.56 -7.01
N ALA A 141 -16.43 -9.35 -7.45
CA ALA A 141 -16.93 -8.13 -6.79
C ALA A 141 -18.47 -8.04 -6.85
N TYR A 142 -19.09 -8.60 -7.91
CA TYR A 142 -20.56 -8.60 -8.03
C TYR A 142 -21.23 -9.49 -6.96
N PRO A 143 -20.91 -10.77 -6.78
CA PRO A 143 -21.48 -11.57 -5.70
C PRO A 143 -21.08 -11.02 -4.30
N ALA A 144 -19.86 -10.49 -4.14
CA ALA A 144 -19.45 -9.84 -2.90
C ALA A 144 -20.31 -8.61 -2.57
N SER A 145 -20.67 -7.81 -3.56
CA SER A 145 -21.56 -6.66 -3.36
C SER A 145 -22.96 -7.09 -2.90
N ARG A 146 -23.48 -8.20 -3.43
CA ARG A 146 -24.77 -8.77 -3.00
C ARG A 146 -24.71 -9.27 -1.56
N LEU A 147 -23.62 -9.93 -1.17
CA LEU A 147 -23.42 -10.37 0.22
C LEU A 147 -23.35 -9.17 1.18
N VAL A 148 -22.62 -8.12 0.82
CA VAL A 148 -22.54 -6.88 1.62
C VAL A 148 -23.91 -6.21 1.73
N ALA A 149 -24.70 -6.14 0.65
CA ALA A 149 -26.03 -5.58 0.68
C ALA A 149 -27.00 -6.34 1.60
N LEU A 150 -26.88 -7.67 1.65
CA LEU A 150 -27.67 -8.53 2.55
C LEU A 150 -27.25 -8.40 4.01
N TRP A 151 -25.95 -8.29 4.26
CA TRP A 151 -25.40 -8.29 5.62
C TRP A 151 -25.41 -6.91 6.27
N LEU A 152 -25.20 -5.84 5.45
CA LEU A 152 -25.19 -4.44 5.89
C LEU A 152 -26.11 -3.58 5.01
N PRO A 153 -27.45 -3.70 5.16
CA PRO A 153 -28.40 -2.96 4.31
C PRO A 153 -28.24 -1.46 4.42
N ALA A 154 -27.79 -0.92 5.58
CA ALA A 154 -27.50 0.50 5.78
C ALA A 154 -26.41 1.07 4.85
N TYR A 155 -25.62 0.21 4.23
CA TYR A 155 -24.52 0.58 3.33
C TYR A 155 -24.82 0.24 1.87
N ALA A 156 -26.00 -0.32 1.55
CA ALA A 156 -26.36 -0.75 0.20
C ALA A 156 -26.27 0.39 -0.84
N ASP A 157 -26.65 1.60 -0.46
CA ASP A 157 -26.58 2.80 -1.33
C ASP A 157 -25.14 3.11 -1.78
N SER A 158 -24.15 2.77 -0.97
CA SER A 158 -22.75 3.05 -1.30
C SER A 158 -22.18 2.10 -2.34
N LEU A 159 -22.79 0.92 -2.56
CA LEU A 159 -22.34 -0.06 -3.54
C LEU A 159 -22.34 0.46 -4.97
N VAL A 160 -23.11 1.52 -5.26
CA VAL A 160 -23.08 2.24 -6.54
C VAL A 160 -21.66 2.77 -6.85
N TYR A 161 -20.88 3.12 -5.83
CA TYR A 161 -19.50 3.60 -5.99
C TYR A 161 -18.46 2.48 -6.07
N LEU A 162 -18.84 1.23 -5.86
CA LEU A 162 -17.93 0.08 -5.91
C LEU A 162 -17.15 -0.01 -7.24
N PRO A 163 -17.80 0.13 -8.42
CA PRO A 163 -17.07 0.11 -9.70
C PRO A 163 -16.00 1.20 -9.82
N LEU A 164 -16.19 2.36 -9.16
CA LEU A 164 -15.20 3.45 -9.15
C LEU A 164 -14.02 3.15 -8.24
N VAL A 165 -14.22 2.35 -7.19
CA VAL A 165 -13.18 2.01 -6.21
C VAL A 165 -12.38 0.77 -6.63
N LEU A 166 -12.98 -0.16 -7.37
CA LEU A 166 -12.30 -1.39 -7.83
C LEU A 166 -10.96 -1.15 -8.55
N PRO A 167 -10.82 -0.17 -9.46
CA PRO A 167 -9.55 0.11 -10.12
C PRO A 167 -8.42 0.50 -9.15
N VAL A 168 -8.74 0.97 -7.94
CA VAL A 168 -7.75 1.24 -6.87
C VAL A 168 -6.94 -0.03 -6.58
N CYS A 169 -7.60 -1.20 -6.51
CA CYS A 169 -6.93 -2.47 -6.29
C CYS A 169 -5.93 -2.78 -7.41
N LEU A 170 -6.30 -2.56 -8.66
CA LEU A 170 -5.45 -2.85 -9.81
C LEU A 170 -4.17 -2.01 -9.80
N PHE A 171 -4.30 -0.70 -9.64
CA PHE A 171 -3.15 0.20 -9.64
C PHE A 171 -2.27 0.02 -8.41
N GLU A 172 -2.86 -0.09 -7.21
CA GLU A 172 -2.10 -0.30 -5.98
C GLU A 172 -1.37 -1.64 -5.99
N SER A 173 -2.01 -2.71 -6.49
CA SER A 173 -1.39 -4.03 -6.62
C SER A 173 -0.24 -4.01 -7.62
N SER A 174 -0.39 -3.32 -8.75
CA SER A 174 0.69 -3.17 -9.75
C SER A 174 1.92 -2.46 -9.16
N VAL A 175 1.69 -1.44 -8.34
CA VAL A 175 2.80 -0.74 -7.67
C VAL A 175 3.37 -1.58 -6.53
N SER A 176 2.54 -2.19 -5.69
CA SER A 176 3.00 -2.95 -4.52
C SER A 176 3.74 -4.22 -4.92
N LEU A 177 3.18 -5.03 -5.83
CA LEU A 177 3.73 -6.32 -6.22
C LEU A 177 4.91 -6.18 -7.20
N LEU A 178 4.76 -5.34 -8.23
CA LEU A 178 5.74 -5.26 -9.31
C LEU A 178 6.65 -4.04 -9.15
N THR A 179 6.18 -2.88 -9.58
CA THR A 179 7.02 -1.69 -9.75
C THR A 179 7.77 -1.31 -8.47
N GLY A 180 7.08 -1.31 -7.33
CA GLY A 180 7.70 -1.01 -6.02
C GLY A 180 8.70 -2.07 -5.59
N THR A 181 8.43 -3.36 -5.86
CA THR A 181 9.34 -4.46 -5.53
C THR A 181 10.59 -4.39 -6.40
N TYR A 182 10.44 -4.17 -7.70
CA TYR A 182 11.57 -4.02 -8.62
C TYR A 182 12.45 -2.81 -8.29
N LEU A 183 11.84 -1.64 -7.99
CA LEU A 183 12.58 -0.44 -7.59
C LEU A 183 13.36 -0.65 -6.28
N LYS A 184 12.80 -1.40 -5.32
CA LYS A 184 13.48 -1.75 -4.06
C LYS A 184 14.66 -2.71 -4.31
N VAL A 185 14.51 -3.70 -5.20
CA VAL A 185 15.59 -4.62 -5.58
C VAL A 185 16.72 -3.89 -6.29
N LEU A 186 16.39 -2.96 -7.19
CA LEU A 186 17.35 -2.12 -7.93
C LEU A 186 17.95 -0.99 -7.09
N ARG A 187 17.63 -0.87 -5.80
CA ARG A 187 18.07 0.22 -4.90
C ARG A 187 17.74 1.63 -5.42
N ARG A 188 16.61 1.77 -6.14
CA ARG A 188 16.13 3.05 -6.69
C ARG A 188 15.06 3.67 -5.78
N GLU A 189 15.32 3.75 -4.48
CA GLU A 189 14.38 4.24 -3.45
C GLU A 189 14.01 5.71 -3.68
N LYS A 190 14.91 6.50 -4.26
CA LYS A 190 14.64 7.91 -4.61
C LYS A 190 13.52 8.02 -5.64
N ASP A 191 13.54 7.20 -6.68
CA ASP A 191 12.52 7.21 -7.73
C ASP A 191 11.17 6.77 -7.17
N PHE A 192 11.17 5.79 -6.27
CA PHE A 192 9.97 5.35 -5.57
C PHE A 192 9.38 6.46 -4.69
N LEU A 193 10.21 7.20 -3.94
CA LEU A 193 9.80 8.34 -3.14
C LEU A 193 9.22 9.47 -4.01
N ILE A 194 9.91 9.86 -5.07
CA ILE A 194 9.48 10.93 -5.98
C ILE A 194 8.13 10.58 -6.62
N GLY A 195 7.94 9.33 -7.05
CA GLY A 195 6.68 8.88 -7.62
C GLY A 195 5.51 8.97 -6.64
N ASN A 196 5.73 8.60 -5.38
CA ASN A 196 4.71 8.72 -4.34
C ASN A 196 4.38 10.17 -3.99
N ILE A 197 5.39 11.06 -3.92
CA ILE A 197 5.19 12.50 -3.68
C ILE A 197 4.43 13.15 -4.85
N ALA A 198 4.79 12.81 -6.09
CA ALA A 198 4.08 13.32 -7.28
C ALA A 198 2.60 12.89 -7.26
N ALA A 199 2.31 11.63 -6.95
CA ALA A 199 0.95 11.14 -6.84
C ALA A 199 0.18 11.80 -5.69
N LEU A 200 0.84 12.03 -4.55
CA LEU A 200 0.26 12.76 -3.42
C LEU A 200 -0.12 14.20 -3.81
N PHE A 201 0.75 14.87 -4.55
CA PHE A 201 0.45 16.21 -5.08
C PHE A 201 -0.76 16.18 -6.00
N VAL A 202 -0.82 15.24 -6.97
CA VAL A 202 -1.96 15.07 -7.87
C VAL A 202 -3.24 14.79 -7.09
N SER A 203 -3.22 13.92 -6.09
CA SER A 203 -4.40 13.61 -5.26
C SER A 203 -4.90 14.83 -4.51
N THR A 204 -4.00 15.66 -3.98
CA THR A 204 -4.33 16.90 -3.27
C THR A 204 -4.94 17.93 -4.22
N VAL A 205 -4.36 18.14 -5.39
CA VAL A 205 -4.88 19.07 -6.41
C VAL A 205 -6.29 18.63 -6.87
N PHE A 206 -6.44 17.33 -7.17
CA PHE A 206 -7.72 16.79 -7.62
C PHE A 206 -8.81 16.97 -6.54
N LEU A 207 -8.46 16.75 -5.27
CA LEU A 207 -9.36 16.93 -4.14
C LEU A 207 -9.78 18.41 -3.98
N VAL A 208 -8.81 19.33 -4.03
CA VAL A 208 -9.08 20.78 -3.94
C VAL A 208 -9.97 21.28 -5.07
N ILE A 209 -9.90 20.66 -6.24
CA ILE A 209 -10.79 21.00 -7.36
C ILE A 209 -12.17 20.34 -7.18
N SER A 210 -12.21 19.06 -6.82
CA SER A 210 -13.46 18.28 -6.77
C SER A 210 -14.43 18.74 -5.67
N ILE A 211 -13.91 19.15 -4.51
CA ILE A 211 -14.76 19.53 -3.38
C ILE A 211 -15.37 20.92 -3.57
N PRO A 212 -14.61 22.02 -3.68
CA PRO A 212 -15.19 23.37 -3.70
C PRO A 212 -15.80 23.74 -5.05
N VAL A 213 -15.32 23.19 -6.17
CA VAL A 213 -15.79 23.59 -7.51
C VAL A 213 -16.93 22.74 -8.00
N LEU A 214 -16.87 21.42 -7.84
CA LEU A 214 -17.82 20.49 -8.44
C LEU A 214 -18.81 19.89 -7.43
N HIS A 215 -18.52 19.92 -6.14
CA HIS A 215 -19.33 19.38 -5.03
C HIS A 215 -19.93 17.99 -5.34
N ASN A 216 -19.19 17.15 -6.06
CA ASN A 216 -19.65 15.86 -6.56
C ASN A 216 -18.86 14.72 -5.93
N LEU A 217 -19.54 13.88 -5.14
CA LEU A 217 -18.95 12.75 -4.43
C LEU A 217 -18.34 11.72 -5.40
N ALA A 218 -18.99 11.46 -6.54
CA ALA A 218 -18.47 10.48 -7.51
C ALA A 218 -17.11 10.92 -8.06
N LEU A 219 -16.91 12.21 -8.31
CA LEU A 219 -15.62 12.75 -8.76
C LEU A 219 -14.57 12.69 -7.66
N ALA A 220 -14.94 12.94 -6.40
CA ALA A 220 -14.03 12.80 -5.28
C ALA A 220 -13.58 11.34 -5.08
N VAL A 221 -14.48 10.38 -5.27
CA VAL A 221 -14.14 8.95 -5.25
C VAL A 221 -13.26 8.56 -6.45
N LEU A 222 -13.56 9.08 -7.64
CA LEU A 222 -12.76 8.85 -8.85
C LEU A 222 -11.33 9.41 -8.74
N ALA A 223 -11.11 10.40 -7.89
CA ALA A 223 -9.77 10.90 -7.59
C ALA A 223 -8.82 9.82 -7.07
N MET A 224 -9.34 8.79 -6.37
CA MET A 224 -8.54 7.69 -5.84
C MET A 224 -7.86 6.88 -6.95
N PRO A 225 -8.59 6.23 -7.87
CA PRO A 225 -7.96 5.46 -8.93
C PRO A 225 -7.14 6.31 -9.90
N VAL A 226 -7.54 7.56 -10.16
CA VAL A 226 -6.79 8.49 -11.03
C VAL A 226 -5.41 8.80 -10.44
N SER A 227 -5.35 9.15 -9.15
CA SER A 227 -4.07 9.43 -8.47
C SER A 227 -3.15 8.21 -8.48
N LEU A 228 -3.70 7.02 -8.26
CA LEU A 228 -2.93 5.77 -8.30
C LEU A 228 -2.52 5.36 -9.72
N ALA A 229 -3.34 5.66 -10.72
CA ALA A 229 -2.98 5.45 -12.13
C ALA A 229 -1.78 6.33 -12.53
N VAL A 230 -1.81 7.62 -12.16
CA VAL A 230 -0.69 8.54 -12.38
C VAL A 230 0.57 8.05 -11.68
N ARG A 231 0.44 7.58 -10.43
CA ARG A 231 1.54 6.97 -9.68
C ARG A 231 2.15 5.77 -10.40
N SER A 232 1.29 4.81 -10.82
CA SER A 232 1.73 3.60 -11.53
C SER A 232 2.47 3.97 -12.82
N TRP A 233 1.88 4.84 -13.62
CA TRP A 233 2.47 5.30 -14.87
C TRP A 233 3.82 6.02 -14.69
N PHE A 234 3.93 6.90 -13.68
CA PHE A 234 5.17 7.61 -13.38
C PHE A 234 6.28 6.65 -12.95
N LEU A 235 5.96 5.73 -12.04
CA LEU A 235 6.93 4.74 -11.54
C LEU A 235 7.37 3.77 -12.63
N GLU A 236 6.46 3.37 -13.53
CA GLU A 236 6.80 2.51 -14.68
C GLU A 236 7.74 3.22 -15.66
N LYS A 237 7.49 4.49 -15.96
CA LYS A 237 8.42 5.29 -16.79
C LYS A 237 9.81 5.36 -16.17
N ARG A 238 9.89 5.55 -14.85
CA ARG A 238 11.16 5.57 -14.14
C ARG A 238 11.86 4.22 -14.13
N LEU A 239 11.11 3.13 -14.07
CA LEU A 239 11.67 1.77 -14.14
C LEU A 239 12.22 1.46 -15.55
N ALA A 240 11.58 1.98 -16.60
CA ALA A 240 11.99 1.76 -17.98
C ALA A 240 13.23 2.60 -18.40
N ALA A 241 13.46 3.73 -17.72
CA ALA A 241 14.63 4.59 -17.90
C ALA A 241 15.83 4.11 -17.07
#